data_8db9184906423cd21811828484b79152
#
_entry.id   8db9184906423cd21811828484b79152
#
_cell.length_a   1.000
_cell.length_b   1.000
_cell.length_c   1.000
_cell.angle_alpha   90.00
_cell.angle_beta   90.00
_cell.angle_gamma   90.00
#
_symmetry.space_group_name_H-M   'P 1'
#
loop_
_entity.id
_entity.type
_entity.pdbx_description
1 polymer ?
#
loop_
_entity_poly.entity_id
_entity_poly.type
_entity_poly.pdbx_seq_one_letter_code
_entity_poly.pdbx_strand_id
1 'polypeptide(L)'
;MKIGQFIHVLAILLLIIGFVQPTMAAGNETGDAGTAFYNAGVSLLESKEYARAIAAFDQALASDTTMIRLSDALLYTYQNKGYALIQLNNYTAAIQTIDQGLAIYENDEKLWYNKGFALFKLGNYQDALNAYDKVLQINNQSVPALNNKGDTYFQMGRYQDAVDSYLRANEKDPGNSYASAGLEKAQRALAAATPPTTTPSQTIIPTTLPANTQSSLLPTMVPTTLPTKTQSPLSLLPVVAALSLMGLLSVILMKKR
;
A
#
# COMPACT_ATOMS: atom_id res chain seq x y z
N MET A 1 12.87 26.08 -58.86
CA MET A 1 13.47 26.34 -57.55
C MET A 1 14.67 25.42 -57.42
N LYS A 2 15.86 25.93 -57.15
CA LYS A 2 17.12 25.15 -57.15
C LYS A 2 17.22 24.35 -55.87
N ILE A 3 17.57 23.08 -55.97
CA ILE A 3 17.71 22.10 -54.87
C ILE A 3 18.48 22.67 -53.67
N GLY A 4 19.41 23.60 -53.86
CA GLY A 4 20.16 24.26 -52.79
C GLY A 4 19.33 25.12 -51.83
N GLN A 5 18.21 25.69 -52.29
CA GLN A 5 17.33 26.48 -51.41
C GLN A 5 16.46 25.60 -50.51
N PHE A 6 16.14 24.37 -50.94
CA PHE A 6 15.39 23.40 -50.11
C PHE A 6 16.21 22.87 -48.93
N ILE A 7 17.51 22.69 -49.15
CA ILE A 7 18.44 22.22 -48.11
C ILE A 7 18.64 23.29 -47.03
N HIS A 8 18.71 24.58 -47.43
CA HIS A 8 18.82 25.66 -46.44
C HIS A 8 17.56 25.90 -45.63
N VAL A 9 16.37 25.75 -46.26
CA VAL A 9 15.09 25.85 -45.53
C VAL A 9 14.91 24.66 -44.58
N LEU A 10 15.31 23.45 -44.96
CA LEU A 10 15.26 22.28 -44.11
C LEU A 10 16.24 22.37 -42.91
N ALA A 11 17.45 22.92 -43.15
CA ALA A 11 18.44 23.16 -42.12
C ALA A 11 17.98 24.26 -41.13
N ILE A 12 17.29 25.28 -41.60
CA ILE A 12 16.72 26.34 -40.73
C ILE A 12 15.48 25.81 -39.98
N LEU A 13 14.67 24.92 -40.57
CA LEU A 13 13.54 24.30 -39.90
C LEU A 13 14.01 23.33 -38.80
N LEU A 14 15.12 22.62 -38.99
CA LEU A 14 15.76 21.77 -37.98
C LEU A 14 16.43 22.57 -36.85
N LEU A 15 16.80 23.83 -37.11
CA LEU A 15 17.31 24.77 -36.11
C LEU A 15 16.18 25.46 -35.33
N ILE A 16 14.97 25.57 -35.93
CA ILE A 16 13.78 26.19 -35.27
C ILE A 16 12.98 25.14 -34.49
N ILE A 17 13.04 23.85 -34.86
CA ILE A 17 12.67 22.75 -33.95
C ILE A 17 13.84 22.61 -32.97
N GLY A 18 14.04 23.69 -32.23
CA GLY A 18 15.02 23.71 -31.17
C GLY A 18 14.83 22.50 -30.28
N PHE A 19 15.79 21.61 -30.40
CA PHE A 19 16.19 20.79 -29.28
C PHE A 19 16.42 21.79 -28.13
N VAL A 20 15.38 22.12 -27.40
CA VAL A 20 15.51 22.68 -26.05
C VAL A 20 16.13 21.58 -25.27
N GLN A 21 17.45 21.46 -25.41
CA GLN A 21 18.23 20.82 -24.36
C GLN A 21 17.91 21.64 -23.11
N PRO A 22 17.42 21.04 -22.03
CA PRO A 22 17.44 21.74 -20.78
C PRO A 22 18.91 22.11 -20.57
N THR A 23 19.20 23.41 -20.64
CA THR A 23 20.49 23.92 -20.20
C THR A 23 20.58 23.53 -18.73
N MET A 24 21.23 22.39 -18.46
CA MET A 24 21.69 22.05 -17.13
C MET A 24 22.54 23.24 -16.70
N ALA A 25 22.01 24.06 -15.81
CA ALA A 25 22.82 24.98 -15.05
C ALA A 25 23.93 24.11 -14.45
N ALA A 26 25.16 24.27 -14.94
CA ALA A 26 26.34 23.64 -14.37
C ALA A 26 26.59 24.27 -13.00
N GLY A 27 25.73 23.95 -12.06
CA GLY A 27 25.98 24.07 -10.63
C GLY A 27 26.93 22.93 -10.27
N ASN A 28 28.03 23.28 -9.70
CA ASN A 28 29.16 22.47 -9.27
C ASN A 28 28.74 21.56 -8.10
N GLU A 29 27.86 20.60 -8.35
CA GLU A 29 27.59 19.48 -7.43
C GLU A 29 27.75 18.20 -8.24
N THR A 30 28.69 17.37 -7.83
CA THR A 30 28.91 16.00 -8.32
C THR A 30 27.74 15.09 -7.94
N GLY A 31 26.53 15.53 -8.29
CA GLY A 31 25.31 14.74 -8.23
C GLY A 31 25.32 13.79 -9.44
N ASP A 32 25.22 12.50 -9.17
CA ASP A 32 24.97 11.48 -10.17
C ASP A 32 23.81 11.90 -11.08
N ALA A 33 23.95 11.69 -12.40
CA ALA A 33 22.92 12.05 -13.39
C ALA A 33 21.54 11.47 -13.03
N GLY A 34 21.50 10.29 -12.45
CA GLY A 34 20.28 9.67 -11.96
C GLY A 34 19.59 10.47 -10.86
N THR A 35 20.34 11.02 -9.91
CA THR A 35 19.78 11.90 -8.86
C THR A 35 19.25 13.20 -9.45
N ALA A 36 19.91 13.77 -10.46
CA ALA A 36 19.41 14.97 -11.15
C ALA A 36 18.10 14.71 -11.87
N PHE A 37 17.97 13.59 -12.57
CA PHE A 37 16.71 13.18 -13.21
C PHE A 37 15.61 12.87 -12.19
N TYR A 38 15.93 12.24 -11.07
CA TYR A 38 15.00 12.01 -9.98
C TYR A 38 14.43 13.35 -9.46
N ASN A 39 15.31 14.31 -9.15
CA ASN A 39 14.89 15.63 -8.65
C ASN A 39 14.04 16.39 -9.67
N ALA A 40 14.39 16.31 -10.97
CA ALA A 40 13.56 16.87 -12.05
C ALA A 40 12.18 16.21 -12.08
N GLY A 41 12.12 14.89 -11.94
CA GLY A 41 10.86 14.14 -11.86
C GLY A 41 9.99 14.57 -10.69
N VAL A 42 10.57 14.79 -9.50
CA VAL A 42 9.84 15.28 -8.31
C VAL A 42 9.24 16.66 -8.56
N SER A 43 10.02 17.62 -9.09
CA SER A 43 9.52 18.97 -9.41
C SER A 43 8.37 18.94 -10.43
N LEU A 44 8.47 18.06 -11.44
CA LEU A 44 7.40 17.87 -12.42
C LEU A 44 6.15 17.21 -11.81
N LEU A 45 6.33 16.32 -10.84
CA LEU A 45 5.24 15.72 -10.11
C LEU A 45 4.47 16.76 -9.26
N GLU A 46 5.19 17.65 -8.57
CA GLU A 46 4.63 18.75 -7.80
C GLU A 46 3.83 19.71 -8.71
N SER A 47 4.32 19.95 -9.92
CA SER A 47 3.64 20.72 -10.96
C SER A 47 2.50 19.97 -11.64
N LYS A 48 2.24 18.70 -11.24
CA LYS A 48 1.25 17.80 -11.84
C LYS A 48 1.49 17.48 -13.33
N GLU A 49 2.72 17.67 -13.80
CA GLU A 49 3.14 17.34 -15.16
C GLU A 49 3.51 15.84 -15.26
N TYR A 50 2.55 14.96 -14.97
CA TYR A 50 2.78 13.53 -14.72
C TYR A 50 3.50 12.82 -15.87
N ALA A 51 3.16 13.11 -17.13
CA ALA A 51 3.81 12.49 -18.28
C ALA A 51 5.30 12.84 -18.37
N ARG A 52 5.65 14.09 -18.10
CA ARG A 52 7.05 14.56 -18.06
C ARG A 52 7.78 14.01 -16.83
N ALA A 53 7.11 13.93 -15.70
CA ALA A 53 7.65 13.33 -14.48
C ALA A 53 8.03 11.86 -14.73
N ILE A 54 7.16 11.08 -15.38
CA ILE A 54 7.43 9.69 -15.74
C ILE A 54 8.69 9.59 -16.62
N ALA A 55 8.81 10.42 -17.65
CA ALA A 55 9.98 10.44 -18.52
C ALA A 55 11.28 10.76 -17.76
N ALA A 56 11.23 11.68 -16.81
CA ALA A 56 12.37 11.99 -15.94
C ALA A 56 12.73 10.82 -15.01
N PHE A 57 11.73 10.14 -14.40
CA PHE A 57 11.96 8.95 -13.60
C PHE A 57 12.49 7.78 -14.44
N ASP A 58 12.07 7.63 -15.70
CA ASP A 58 12.64 6.65 -16.63
C ASP A 58 14.13 6.90 -16.89
N GLN A 59 14.51 8.15 -17.06
CA GLN A 59 15.90 8.55 -17.20
C GLN A 59 16.69 8.30 -15.91
N ALA A 60 16.11 8.54 -14.74
CA ALA A 60 16.70 8.23 -13.46
C ALA A 60 16.98 6.72 -13.31
N LEU A 61 16.01 5.88 -13.69
CA LEU A 61 16.14 4.42 -13.63
C LEU A 61 17.12 3.86 -14.69
N ALA A 62 17.29 4.53 -15.83
CA ALA A 62 18.21 4.14 -16.90
C ALA A 62 19.66 4.59 -16.66
N SER A 63 19.88 5.56 -15.76
CA SER A 63 21.19 6.07 -15.42
C SER A 63 22.01 5.02 -14.67
N ASP A 64 23.35 5.12 -14.76
CA ASP A 64 24.24 4.23 -14.01
C ASP A 64 24.01 4.42 -12.50
N THR A 65 23.33 3.43 -11.92
CA THR A 65 22.55 3.56 -10.69
C THR A 65 23.37 3.27 -9.42
N THR A 66 24.69 3.28 -9.49
CA THR A 66 25.51 2.93 -8.32
C THR A 66 25.21 3.86 -7.13
N MET A 67 25.08 5.17 -7.37
CA MET A 67 24.78 6.15 -6.32
C MET A 67 23.28 6.18 -5.98
N ILE A 68 22.40 6.04 -6.95
CA ILE A 68 20.93 5.91 -6.72
C ILE A 68 20.63 4.67 -5.87
N ARG A 69 21.33 3.55 -6.09
CA ARG A 69 21.15 2.32 -5.31
C ARG A 69 21.65 2.42 -3.87
N LEU A 70 22.60 3.30 -3.61
CA LEU A 70 23.12 3.57 -2.27
C LEU A 70 22.26 4.58 -1.49
N SER A 71 21.33 5.25 -2.18
CA SER A 71 20.39 6.22 -1.59
C SER A 71 18.95 5.70 -1.68
N ASP A 72 18.08 6.26 -0.84
CA ASP A 72 16.63 5.98 -0.90
C ASP A 72 15.99 6.50 -2.21
N ALA A 73 16.73 7.22 -3.05
CA ALA A 73 16.23 7.79 -4.29
C ALA A 73 15.69 6.74 -5.26
N LEU A 74 16.27 5.52 -5.30
CA LEU A 74 15.76 4.45 -6.14
C LEU A 74 14.36 4.00 -5.69
N LEU A 75 14.16 3.82 -4.40
CA LEU A 75 12.84 3.50 -3.82
C LEU A 75 11.82 4.59 -4.17
N TYR A 76 12.17 5.84 -3.89
CA TYR A 76 11.29 6.97 -4.18
C TYR A 76 11.03 7.14 -5.68
N THR A 77 11.97 6.77 -6.54
CA THR A 77 11.74 6.79 -8.00
C THR A 77 10.63 5.81 -8.40
N TYR A 78 10.66 4.58 -7.90
CA TYR A 78 9.58 3.61 -8.17
C TYR A 78 8.25 4.06 -7.57
N GLN A 79 8.23 4.57 -6.33
CA GLN A 79 7.02 5.08 -5.68
C GLN A 79 6.40 6.23 -6.49
N ASN A 80 7.20 7.23 -6.85
CA ASN A 80 6.75 8.44 -7.53
C ASN A 80 6.34 8.18 -8.98
N LYS A 81 7.09 7.32 -9.71
CA LYS A 81 6.72 6.91 -11.07
C LYS A 81 5.41 6.10 -11.04
N GLY A 82 5.29 5.14 -10.12
CA GLY A 82 4.05 4.38 -9.93
C GLY A 82 2.86 5.29 -9.65
N TYR A 83 3.03 6.26 -8.76
CA TYR A 83 2.01 7.27 -8.46
C TYR A 83 1.65 8.13 -9.68
N ALA A 84 2.64 8.63 -10.42
CA ALA A 84 2.40 9.44 -11.63
C ALA A 84 1.60 8.67 -12.70
N LEU A 85 1.92 7.38 -12.89
CA LEU A 85 1.18 6.49 -13.78
C LEU A 85 -0.28 6.30 -13.33
N ILE A 86 -0.51 6.16 -12.02
CA ILE A 86 -1.87 6.11 -11.44
C ILE A 86 -2.64 7.40 -11.74
N GLN A 87 -2.02 8.57 -11.59
CA GLN A 87 -2.66 9.86 -11.87
C GLN A 87 -3.07 9.99 -13.35
N LEU A 88 -2.35 9.34 -14.26
CA LEU A 88 -2.71 9.24 -15.68
C LEU A 88 -3.68 8.08 -16.00
N ASN A 89 -4.21 7.38 -14.98
CA ASN A 89 -5.03 6.18 -15.12
C ASN A 89 -4.35 5.02 -15.88
N ASN A 90 -3.03 5.04 -16.00
CA ASN A 90 -2.27 3.95 -16.61
C ASN A 90 -1.94 2.88 -15.55
N TYR A 91 -2.97 2.21 -15.04
CA TYR A 91 -2.87 1.30 -13.91
C TYR A 91 -2.00 0.08 -14.22
N THR A 92 -2.03 -0.42 -15.45
CA THR A 92 -1.22 -1.57 -15.85
C THR A 92 0.28 -1.25 -15.79
N ALA A 93 0.70 -0.13 -16.37
CA ALA A 93 2.09 0.32 -16.30
C ALA A 93 2.51 0.70 -14.85
N ALA A 94 1.56 1.24 -14.06
CA ALA A 94 1.80 1.49 -12.65
C ALA A 94 2.14 0.20 -11.90
N ILE A 95 1.35 -0.86 -12.06
CA ILE A 95 1.59 -2.16 -11.43
C ILE A 95 2.96 -2.71 -11.84
N GLN A 96 3.29 -2.68 -13.14
CA GLN A 96 4.60 -3.15 -13.63
C GLN A 96 5.77 -2.39 -12.98
N THR A 97 5.66 -1.07 -12.89
CA THR A 97 6.68 -0.23 -12.23
C THR A 97 6.78 -0.53 -10.73
N ILE A 98 5.65 -0.67 -10.07
CA ILE A 98 5.58 -0.97 -8.64
C ILE A 98 6.14 -2.36 -8.35
N ASP A 99 5.86 -3.35 -9.19
CA ASP A 99 6.39 -4.71 -9.03
C ASP A 99 7.92 -4.75 -9.18
N GLN A 100 8.50 -3.93 -10.07
CA GLN A 100 9.95 -3.75 -10.15
C GLN A 100 10.52 -3.17 -8.84
N GLY A 101 9.84 -2.19 -8.25
CA GLY A 101 10.21 -1.65 -6.95
C GLY A 101 10.08 -2.67 -5.82
N LEU A 102 8.99 -3.44 -5.79
CA LEU A 102 8.74 -4.47 -4.77
C LEU A 102 9.71 -5.66 -4.86
N ALA A 103 10.25 -5.95 -6.03
CA ALA A 103 11.31 -6.96 -6.19
C ALA A 103 12.60 -6.59 -5.43
N ILE A 104 12.80 -5.30 -5.12
CA ILE A 104 13.96 -4.78 -4.39
C ILE A 104 13.55 -4.42 -2.95
N TYR A 105 12.39 -3.83 -2.78
CA TYR A 105 11.85 -3.26 -1.53
C TYR A 105 10.54 -3.96 -1.15
N GLU A 106 10.62 -5.26 -0.87
CA GLU A 106 9.47 -6.14 -0.65
C GLU A 106 8.53 -5.69 0.48
N ASN A 107 9.04 -4.94 1.46
CA ASN A 107 8.30 -4.47 2.63
C ASN A 107 8.01 -2.95 2.59
N ASP A 108 7.91 -2.36 1.40
CA ASP A 108 7.53 -0.95 1.30
C ASP A 108 6.01 -0.75 1.32
N GLU A 109 5.52 -0.05 2.33
CA GLU A 109 4.08 0.21 2.54
C GLU A 109 3.46 0.97 1.36
N LYS A 110 4.15 2.00 0.82
CA LYS A 110 3.60 2.86 -0.23
C LYS A 110 3.50 2.13 -1.56
N LEU A 111 4.48 1.29 -1.89
CA LEU A 111 4.43 0.47 -3.10
C LEU A 111 3.26 -0.51 -3.03
N TRP A 112 3.08 -1.23 -1.91
CA TRP A 112 1.94 -2.13 -1.75
C TRP A 112 0.60 -1.40 -1.79
N TYR A 113 0.51 -0.23 -1.15
CA TYR A 113 -0.70 0.58 -1.17
C TYR A 113 -1.06 1.02 -2.60
N ASN A 114 -0.10 1.56 -3.35
CA ASN A 114 -0.29 1.98 -4.73
C ASN A 114 -0.64 0.81 -5.66
N LYS A 115 -0.04 -0.38 -5.43
CA LYS A 115 -0.39 -1.60 -6.14
C LYS A 115 -1.86 -1.97 -5.90
N GLY A 116 -2.28 -2.01 -4.65
CA GLY A 116 -3.67 -2.29 -4.28
C GLY A 116 -4.65 -1.32 -4.92
N PHE A 117 -4.32 -0.03 -4.92
CA PHE A 117 -5.16 0.99 -5.55
C PHE A 117 -5.25 0.82 -7.07
N ALA A 118 -4.14 0.55 -7.76
CA ALA A 118 -4.14 0.32 -9.20
C ALA A 118 -4.94 -0.95 -9.56
N LEU A 119 -4.78 -2.03 -8.80
CA LEU A 119 -5.55 -3.27 -8.97
C LEU A 119 -7.05 -3.05 -8.75
N PHE A 120 -7.42 -2.30 -7.71
CA PHE A 120 -8.81 -1.91 -7.45
C PHE A 120 -9.42 -1.15 -8.64
N LYS A 121 -8.67 -0.19 -9.21
CA LYS A 121 -9.12 0.58 -10.38
C LYS A 121 -9.29 -0.27 -11.64
N LEU A 122 -8.54 -1.36 -11.77
CA LEU A 122 -8.70 -2.35 -12.84
C LEU A 122 -9.83 -3.36 -12.59
N GLY A 123 -10.48 -3.33 -11.41
CA GLY A 123 -11.49 -4.31 -11.02
C GLY A 123 -10.92 -5.64 -10.51
N ASN A 124 -9.60 -5.76 -10.36
CA ASN A 124 -8.92 -6.93 -9.82
C ASN A 124 -9.01 -6.93 -8.28
N TYR A 125 -10.23 -7.04 -7.77
CA TYR A 125 -10.55 -6.80 -6.36
C TYR A 125 -9.84 -7.77 -5.41
N GLN A 126 -9.74 -9.06 -5.76
CA GLN A 126 -9.08 -10.02 -4.88
C GLN A 126 -7.58 -9.72 -4.72
N ASP A 127 -6.91 -9.36 -5.82
CA ASP A 127 -5.49 -8.99 -5.76
C ASP A 127 -5.29 -7.65 -5.06
N ALA A 128 -6.23 -6.71 -5.19
CA ALA A 128 -6.23 -5.47 -4.43
C ALA A 128 -6.31 -5.73 -2.92
N LEU A 129 -7.19 -6.64 -2.48
CA LEU A 129 -7.28 -7.06 -1.07
C LEU A 129 -5.96 -7.65 -0.59
N ASN A 130 -5.33 -8.53 -1.38
CA ASN A 130 -4.04 -9.13 -1.04
C ASN A 130 -2.95 -8.06 -0.87
N ALA A 131 -2.94 -7.04 -1.73
CA ALA A 131 -1.99 -5.93 -1.63
C ALA A 131 -2.24 -5.06 -0.38
N TYR A 132 -3.51 -4.74 -0.05
CA TYR A 132 -3.84 -4.03 1.18
C TYR A 132 -3.56 -4.85 2.45
N ASP A 133 -3.69 -6.17 2.37
CA ASP A 133 -3.29 -7.05 3.48
C ASP A 133 -1.77 -6.98 3.72
N LYS A 134 -0.96 -6.86 2.66
CA LYS A 134 0.48 -6.60 2.79
C LYS A 134 0.76 -5.25 3.47
N VAL A 135 0.03 -4.19 3.10
CA VAL A 135 0.11 -2.89 3.80
C VAL A 135 -0.17 -3.08 5.29
N LEU A 136 -1.25 -3.79 5.65
CA LEU A 136 -1.64 -3.99 7.05
C LEU A 136 -0.72 -4.94 7.83
N GLN A 137 0.03 -5.82 7.15
CA GLN A 137 1.10 -6.61 7.77
C GLN A 137 2.31 -5.74 8.13
N ILE A 138 2.64 -4.76 7.29
CA ILE A 138 3.74 -3.80 7.50
C ILE A 138 3.32 -2.74 8.54
N ASN A 139 2.14 -2.16 8.36
CA ASN A 139 1.58 -1.11 9.21
C ASN A 139 0.10 -1.41 9.52
N ASN A 140 -0.15 -2.04 10.66
CA ASN A 140 -1.48 -2.43 11.10
C ASN A 140 -2.40 -1.25 11.49
N GLN A 141 -1.86 -0.02 11.49
CA GLN A 141 -2.57 1.23 11.76
C GLN A 141 -2.93 1.99 10.47
N SER A 142 -2.65 1.44 9.28
CA SER A 142 -2.88 2.13 8.01
C SER A 142 -4.38 2.31 7.73
N VAL A 143 -4.92 3.44 8.17
CA VAL A 143 -6.32 3.83 7.93
C VAL A 143 -6.66 3.88 6.44
N PRO A 144 -5.78 4.42 5.54
CA PRO A 144 -6.03 4.39 4.11
C PRO A 144 -6.20 2.96 3.56
N ALA A 145 -5.39 2.00 4.02
CA ALA A 145 -5.50 0.62 3.58
C ALA A 145 -6.81 -0.03 4.06
N LEU A 146 -7.23 0.23 5.31
CA LEU A 146 -8.50 -0.25 5.85
C LEU A 146 -9.70 0.32 5.07
N ASN A 147 -9.67 1.61 4.75
CA ASN A 147 -10.71 2.25 3.95
C ASN A 147 -10.81 1.63 2.55
N ASN A 148 -9.68 1.48 1.87
CA ASN A 148 -9.67 0.90 0.53
C ASN A 148 -10.05 -0.60 0.53
N LYS A 149 -9.76 -1.35 1.60
CA LYS A 149 -10.31 -2.69 1.79
C LYS A 149 -11.82 -2.65 1.90
N GLY A 150 -12.36 -1.73 2.68
CA GLY A 150 -13.80 -1.51 2.80
C GLY A 150 -14.45 -1.23 1.45
N ASP A 151 -13.87 -0.30 0.68
CA ASP A 151 -14.33 0.01 -0.68
C ASP A 151 -14.28 -1.23 -1.59
N THR A 152 -13.18 -1.99 -1.51
CA THR A 152 -12.99 -3.19 -2.33
C THR A 152 -14.03 -4.25 -2.00
N TYR A 153 -14.27 -4.54 -0.73
CA TYR A 153 -15.32 -5.46 -0.30
C TYR A 153 -16.71 -4.98 -0.71
N PHE A 154 -16.95 -3.66 -0.61
CA PHE A 154 -18.22 -3.08 -1.06
C PHE A 154 -18.46 -3.30 -2.55
N GLN A 155 -17.44 -3.09 -3.41
CA GLN A 155 -17.54 -3.34 -4.86
C GLN A 155 -17.75 -4.82 -5.19
N MET A 156 -17.28 -5.72 -4.33
CA MET A 156 -17.51 -7.16 -4.45
C MET A 156 -18.90 -7.61 -3.95
N GLY A 157 -19.72 -6.70 -3.41
CA GLY A 157 -20.99 -7.03 -2.77
C GLY A 157 -20.83 -7.70 -1.39
N ARG A 158 -19.62 -7.76 -0.85
CA ARG A 158 -19.28 -8.34 0.46
C ARG A 158 -19.50 -7.29 1.55
N TYR A 159 -20.75 -6.91 1.76
CA TYR A 159 -21.07 -5.75 2.58
C TYR A 159 -20.69 -5.90 4.06
N GLN A 160 -20.77 -7.12 4.62
CA GLN A 160 -20.34 -7.34 6.01
C GLN A 160 -18.82 -7.12 6.16
N ASP A 161 -18.03 -7.65 5.26
CA ASP A 161 -16.57 -7.45 5.29
C ASP A 161 -16.19 -5.96 5.09
N ALA A 162 -16.99 -5.23 4.30
CA ALA A 162 -16.85 -3.78 4.14
C ALA A 162 -17.13 -3.04 5.46
N VAL A 163 -18.22 -3.40 6.16
CA VAL A 163 -18.58 -2.86 7.49
C VAL A 163 -17.41 -3.09 8.46
N ASP A 164 -16.88 -4.31 8.54
CA ASP A 164 -15.79 -4.67 9.45
C ASP A 164 -14.51 -3.87 9.15
N SER A 165 -14.21 -3.65 7.86
CA SER A 165 -13.05 -2.87 7.43
C SER A 165 -13.16 -1.40 7.82
N TYR A 166 -14.31 -0.77 7.60
CA TYR A 166 -14.54 0.62 7.97
C TYR A 166 -14.65 0.83 9.50
N LEU A 167 -15.20 -0.14 10.25
CA LEU A 167 -15.19 -0.10 11.71
C LEU A 167 -13.74 -0.07 12.24
N ARG A 168 -12.89 -0.94 11.72
CA ARG A 168 -11.47 -0.94 12.08
C ARG A 168 -10.78 0.37 11.71
N ALA A 169 -11.14 0.98 10.57
CA ALA A 169 -10.62 2.29 10.19
C ALA A 169 -11.03 3.38 11.19
N ASN A 170 -12.31 3.39 11.62
CA ASN A 170 -12.82 4.31 12.64
C ASN A 170 -12.22 4.07 14.03
N GLU A 171 -11.90 2.83 14.39
CA GLU A 171 -11.19 2.52 15.63
C GLU A 171 -9.78 3.12 15.65
N LYS A 172 -9.11 3.17 14.50
CA LYS A 172 -7.76 3.74 14.35
C LYS A 172 -7.78 5.28 14.25
N ASP A 173 -8.80 5.81 13.63
CA ASP A 173 -9.02 7.26 13.47
C ASP A 173 -10.52 7.58 13.64
N PRO A 174 -10.96 7.84 14.88
CA PRO A 174 -12.38 8.11 15.17
C PRO A 174 -12.94 9.36 14.50
N GLY A 175 -12.07 10.25 14.01
CA GLY A 175 -12.44 11.46 13.26
C GLY A 175 -12.53 11.27 11.75
N ASN A 176 -12.29 10.07 11.26
CA ASN A 176 -12.24 9.80 9.82
C ASN A 176 -13.63 9.83 9.16
N SER A 177 -13.95 10.96 8.55
CA SER A 177 -15.25 11.14 7.87
C SER A 177 -15.45 10.17 6.70
N TYR A 178 -14.37 9.77 6.01
CA TYR A 178 -14.44 8.82 4.90
C TYR A 178 -14.85 7.43 5.39
N ALA A 179 -14.20 6.93 6.45
CA ALA A 179 -14.52 5.65 7.05
C ALA A 179 -15.96 5.62 7.59
N SER A 180 -16.38 6.70 8.24
CA SER A 180 -17.74 6.83 8.78
C SER A 180 -18.81 6.82 7.67
N ALA A 181 -18.60 7.55 6.57
CA ALA A 181 -19.50 7.55 5.43
C ALA A 181 -19.53 6.18 4.71
N GLY A 182 -18.35 5.54 4.57
CA GLY A 182 -18.22 4.20 4.00
C GLY A 182 -18.96 3.15 4.84
N LEU A 183 -18.82 3.22 6.17
CA LEU A 183 -19.51 2.35 7.12
C LEU A 183 -21.04 2.47 6.97
N GLU A 184 -21.57 3.70 7.00
CA GLU A 184 -22.99 3.93 6.86
C GLU A 184 -23.54 3.38 5.52
N LYS A 185 -22.79 3.61 4.43
CA LYS A 185 -23.14 3.09 3.11
C LYS A 185 -23.14 1.56 3.08
N ALA A 186 -22.14 0.92 3.67
CA ALA A 186 -22.03 -0.53 3.72
C ALA A 186 -23.12 -1.17 4.58
N GLN A 187 -23.46 -0.56 5.72
CA GLN A 187 -24.56 -1.01 6.59
C GLN A 187 -25.92 -0.93 5.89
N ARG A 188 -26.20 0.16 5.16
CA ARG A 188 -27.43 0.26 4.37
C ARG A 188 -27.51 -0.80 3.27
N ALA A 189 -26.40 -1.06 2.58
CA ALA A 189 -26.35 -2.08 1.55
C ALA A 189 -26.54 -3.49 2.13
N LEU A 190 -25.93 -3.76 3.27
CA LEU A 190 -26.10 -5.02 4.00
C LEU A 190 -27.54 -5.24 4.42
N ALA A 191 -28.20 -4.24 5.00
CA ALA A 191 -29.59 -4.31 5.40
C ALA A 191 -30.53 -4.53 4.19
N ALA A 192 -30.22 -3.93 3.05
CA ALA A 192 -31.00 -4.13 1.81
C ALA A 192 -30.79 -5.52 1.19
N ALA A 193 -29.59 -6.12 1.37
CA ALA A 193 -29.26 -7.44 0.85
C ALA A 193 -29.78 -8.59 1.73
N THR A 194 -30.04 -8.32 3.03
CA THR A 194 -30.66 -9.29 3.94
C THR A 194 -32.18 -9.14 3.88
N PRO A 195 -32.93 -10.15 3.37
CA PRO A 195 -34.38 -10.06 3.41
C PRO A 195 -34.87 -9.90 4.86
N PRO A 196 -35.95 -9.15 5.11
CA PRO A 196 -36.46 -9.02 6.45
C PRO A 196 -36.73 -10.42 7.02
N THR A 197 -36.04 -10.75 8.09
CA THR A 197 -36.32 -11.96 8.85
C THR A 197 -37.76 -11.79 9.31
N THR A 198 -38.69 -12.47 8.64
CA THR A 198 -40.05 -12.59 9.14
C THR A 198 -39.95 -13.23 10.50
N THR A 199 -40.02 -12.42 11.54
CA THR A 199 -40.23 -12.92 12.90
C THR A 199 -41.40 -13.85 12.81
N PRO A 200 -41.28 -15.15 13.15
CA PRO A 200 -42.43 -16.01 13.18
C PRO A 200 -43.44 -15.35 14.15
N SER A 201 -44.56 -14.95 13.62
CA SER A 201 -45.70 -14.45 14.42
C SER A 201 -45.90 -15.46 15.54
N GLN A 202 -45.56 -15.07 16.78
CA GLN A 202 -45.91 -15.90 17.93
C GLN A 202 -47.42 -16.07 17.89
N THR A 203 -47.85 -17.22 17.41
CA THR A 203 -49.20 -17.70 17.61
C THR A 203 -49.39 -17.78 19.11
N ILE A 204 -50.10 -16.78 19.62
CA ILE A 204 -50.53 -16.78 21.02
C ILE A 204 -51.51 -17.93 21.15
N ILE A 205 -51.03 -19.09 21.61
CA ILE A 205 -51.92 -20.16 22.04
C ILE A 205 -52.46 -19.70 23.39
N PRO A 206 -53.76 -19.54 23.55
CA PRO A 206 -54.33 -19.25 24.85
C PRO A 206 -54.17 -20.52 25.74
N THR A 207 -53.20 -20.49 26.59
CA THR A 207 -53.03 -21.55 27.62
C THR A 207 -53.99 -21.26 28.77
N THR A 208 -55.06 -22.04 28.79
CA THR A 208 -55.89 -22.20 29.98
C THR A 208 -55.08 -22.93 31.04
N LEU A 209 -54.89 -22.28 32.19
CA LEU A 209 -54.34 -22.89 33.37
C LEU A 209 -55.18 -24.10 33.86
N PRO A 210 -54.54 -25.11 34.44
CA PRO A 210 -54.96 -25.63 35.71
C PRO A 210 -53.86 -25.51 36.78
N ALA A 211 -54.28 -25.02 37.92
CA ALA A 211 -53.48 -25.04 39.13
C ALA A 211 -53.31 -26.46 39.64
N ASN A 212 -52.15 -26.86 40.09
CA ASN A 212 -51.90 -27.29 41.47
C ASN A 212 -50.57 -28.05 41.66
N THR A 213 -50.01 -27.81 42.84
CA THR A 213 -49.20 -28.64 43.75
C THR A 213 -47.72 -28.83 43.47
N GLN A 214 -46.99 -28.11 44.32
CA GLN A 214 -45.94 -28.56 45.31
C GLN A 214 -44.89 -29.62 44.86
N SER A 215 -43.68 -29.27 44.99
CA SER A 215 -42.70 -29.80 46.01
C SER A 215 -41.28 -29.71 45.52
N SER A 216 -40.52 -28.93 46.26
CA SER A 216 -39.13 -29.14 46.67
C SER A 216 -38.20 -30.03 45.82
N LEU A 217 -37.10 -29.48 45.45
CA LEU A 217 -35.73 -29.86 45.88
C LEU A 217 -34.69 -29.07 45.08
N LEU A 218 -33.90 -28.29 45.76
CA LEU A 218 -32.64 -27.77 45.25
C LEU A 218 -31.66 -28.93 44.99
N PRO A 219 -30.82 -28.84 43.97
CA PRO A 219 -29.48 -29.34 44.06
C PRO A 219 -28.44 -28.22 43.93
N THR A 220 -27.76 -28.05 44.98
CA THR A 220 -26.35 -27.75 45.25
C THR A 220 -25.52 -27.29 44.04
N MET A 221 -25.05 -26.05 44.13
CA MET A 221 -23.93 -25.51 43.37
C MET A 221 -22.66 -26.31 43.64
N VAL A 222 -22.02 -26.85 42.61
CA VAL A 222 -20.64 -27.32 42.67
C VAL A 222 -19.82 -26.27 41.85
N PRO A 223 -18.81 -25.64 42.45
CA PRO A 223 -17.94 -24.74 41.74
C PRO A 223 -16.93 -25.53 40.93
N THR A 224 -16.99 -25.41 39.62
CA THR A 224 -15.96 -25.94 38.73
C THR A 224 -14.76 -25.00 38.73
N THR A 225 -13.67 -25.48 39.27
CA THR A 225 -12.37 -24.82 39.34
C THR A 225 -11.79 -24.61 37.91
N LEU A 226 -11.31 -23.40 37.64
CA LEU A 226 -10.45 -23.06 36.50
C LEU A 226 -9.14 -23.85 36.53
N PRO A 227 -8.62 -24.33 35.41
CA PRO A 227 -7.26 -24.85 35.37
C PRO A 227 -6.25 -23.70 35.38
N THR A 228 -5.40 -23.71 36.37
CA THR A 228 -4.23 -22.89 36.55
C THR A 228 -3.24 -23.08 35.39
N LYS A 229 -2.86 -21.97 34.80
CA LYS A 229 -1.81 -21.86 33.77
C LYS A 229 -0.46 -22.11 34.41
N THR A 230 0.12 -23.27 34.18
CA THR A 230 1.51 -23.56 34.54
C THR A 230 2.45 -22.78 33.59
N GLN A 231 3.17 -21.85 34.16
CA GLN A 231 4.35 -21.24 33.60
C GLN A 231 5.49 -22.25 33.60
N SER A 232 6.13 -22.45 32.49
CA SER A 232 7.45 -23.09 32.42
C SER A 232 8.52 -22.01 32.18
N PRO A 233 9.69 -22.13 32.84
CA PRO A 233 10.64 -21.03 32.91
C PRO A 233 11.57 -20.95 31.72
N LEU A 234 11.93 -19.70 31.42
CA LEU A 234 13.10 -19.18 30.69
C LEU A 234 14.26 -20.18 30.46
N SER A 235 14.67 -20.29 29.21
CA SER A 235 16.06 -20.52 28.87
C SER A 235 16.57 -19.37 28.02
N LEU A 236 17.13 -18.38 28.69
CA LEU A 236 18.08 -17.42 28.14
C LEU A 236 19.43 -18.14 27.96
N LEU A 237 19.89 -18.24 26.72
CA LEU A 237 21.32 -18.43 26.43
C LEU A 237 21.70 -17.66 25.16
N PRO A 238 22.92 -17.16 25.05
CA PRO A 238 23.22 -15.85 24.45
C PRO A 238 23.68 -15.95 22.99
N VAL A 239 23.07 -15.12 22.15
CA VAL A 239 23.60 -14.82 20.81
C VAL A 239 24.50 -13.57 20.91
N VAL A 240 25.63 -13.72 21.57
CA VAL A 240 26.70 -12.71 21.58
C VAL A 240 28.05 -13.42 21.45
N ALA A 241 28.32 -14.04 20.31
CA ALA A 241 29.68 -14.57 20.02
C ALA A 241 29.99 -14.76 18.53
N ALA A 242 29.34 -14.05 17.60
CA ALA A 242 29.63 -14.20 16.16
C ALA A 242 30.11 -12.93 15.45
N LEU A 243 30.26 -11.80 16.13
CA LEU A 243 30.65 -10.52 15.49
C LEU A 243 32.07 -10.05 15.78
N SER A 244 32.92 -10.84 16.47
CA SER A 244 34.29 -10.42 16.79
C SER A 244 35.38 -11.16 16.01
N LEU A 245 35.06 -12.07 15.08
CA LEU A 245 36.08 -12.80 14.30
C LEU A 245 36.26 -12.32 12.84
N MET A 246 35.40 -11.47 12.31
CA MET A 246 35.60 -10.90 10.96
C MET A 246 36.31 -9.55 10.94
N GLY A 247 36.50 -8.89 12.07
CA GLY A 247 37.19 -7.61 12.18
C GLY A 247 38.72 -7.75 12.25
N LEU A 248 39.25 -8.92 12.57
CA LEU A 248 40.69 -9.13 12.76
C LEU A 248 41.45 -9.68 11.52
N LEU A 249 40.69 -10.16 10.51
CA LEU A 249 41.34 -10.69 9.29
C LEU A 249 41.62 -9.62 8.23
N SER A 250 40.96 -8.48 8.29
CA SER A 250 41.15 -7.36 7.33
C SER A 250 42.36 -6.47 7.66
N VAL A 251 42.81 -6.46 8.90
CA VAL A 251 43.98 -5.64 9.33
C VAL A 251 45.33 -6.31 9.03
N ILE A 252 45.35 -7.65 8.87
CA ILE A 252 46.60 -8.38 8.62
C ILE A 252 46.96 -8.40 7.12
N LEU A 253 46.03 -8.19 6.21
CA LEU A 253 46.26 -8.19 4.75
C LEU A 253 46.69 -6.84 4.18
N MET A 254 46.61 -5.74 4.94
CA MET A 254 47.07 -4.39 4.51
C MET A 254 48.49 -4.05 4.90
N LYS A 255 49.25 -4.95 5.54
CA LYS A 255 50.63 -4.68 5.97
C LYS A 255 51.72 -5.44 5.15
N LYS A 256 51.33 -5.98 3.98
CA LYS A 256 52.30 -6.65 3.05
C LYS A 256 52.01 -6.26 1.59
N ARG A 257 52.05 -4.96 1.31
CA ARG A 257 52.36 -4.44 -0.03
C ARG A 257 53.05 -3.09 0.12
#